data_97e9700452b0523eeab4ad6053b80089
#
_entry.id   97e9700452b0523eeab4ad6053b80089
#
_cell.length_a   1.000
_cell.length_b   1.000
_cell.length_c   1.000
_cell.angle_alpha   90.00
_cell.angle_beta   90.00
_cell.angle_gamma   90.00
#
_symmetry.space_group_name_H-M   'P 1'
#
loop_
_entity.id
_entity.type
_entity.pdbx_description
1 polymer ?
#
loop_
_entity_poly.entity_id
_entity_poly.type
_entity_poly.pdbx_seq_one_letter_code
_entity_poly.pdbx_strand_id
1 'polypeptide(L)'
;DATLARFGRSAAALMGSTPARTDLVAFARAYLDAIHAAELAFSEVARANLRKARGAFLEPQADDLVDLDFDSKFGIEEQLPREFRIRVNQRGSGKSYLQWNGVFIGDPLTDNIADRDGYRFHDVFHFANAAILHWSPVMRALIKHKRKSNPKFDEEQDSGRAIVVEEGVAAWIFSRAKELNFFENQEKVSLGILKTIG
;
A
#
# COMPACT_ATOMS: atom_id res chain seq x y z
N ASP A 1 -28.91 26.32 -0.01
CA ASP A 1 -29.70 25.61 -1.01
C ASP A 1 -30.70 24.68 -0.29
N ALA A 2 -32.00 24.85 -0.62
CA ALA A 2 -33.07 24.08 0.04
C ALA A 2 -32.97 22.57 -0.25
N THR A 3 -32.43 22.18 -1.38
CA THR A 3 -32.25 20.79 -1.80
C THR A 3 -31.19 20.09 -0.94
N LEU A 4 -30.05 20.73 -0.74
CA LEU A 4 -28.98 20.20 0.12
C LEU A 4 -29.42 20.15 1.59
N ALA A 5 -30.17 21.15 2.05
CA ALA A 5 -30.72 21.15 3.41
C ALA A 5 -31.75 20.02 3.63
N ARG A 6 -32.58 19.73 2.62
CA ARG A 6 -33.50 18.59 2.65
C ARG A 6 -32.78 17.26 2.64
N PHE A 7 -31.72 17.12 1.82
CA PHE A 7 -30.87 15.95 1.79
C PHE A 7 -30.20 15.71 3.14
N GLY A 8 -29.61 16.76 3.74
CA GLY A 8 -28.98 16.66 5.07
C GLY A 8 -29.95 16.22 6.16
N ARG A 9 -31.18 16.76 6.20
CA ARG A 9 -32.20 16.34 7.16
C ARG A 9 -32.63 14.89 6.95
N SER A 10 -32.82 14.45 5.70
CA SER A 10 -33.19 13.07 5.41
C SER A 10 -32.09 12.08 5.77
N ALA A 11 -30.81 12.46 5.59
CA ALA A 11 -29.68 11.66 6.02
C ALA A 11 -29.60 11.57 7.55
N ALA A 12 -29.79 12.68 8.28
CA ALA A 12 -29.79 12.70 9.74
C ALA A 12 -30.90 11.81 10.32
N ALA A 13 -32.07 11.75 9.70
CA ALA A 13 -33.18 10.89 10.13
C ALA A 13 -32.84 9.38 10.09
N LEU A 14 -31.87 8.97 9.27
CA LEU A 14 -31.41 7.56 9.20
C LEU A 14 -30.43 7.18 10.31
N MET A 15 -29.90 8.14 11.06
CA MET A 15 -28.81 7.90 12.02
C MET A 15 -29.31 7.63 13.45
N GLY A 16 -30.58 7.81 13.75
CA GLY A 16 -31.10 7.80 15.12
C GLY A 16 -31.68 6.48 15.62
N SER A 17 -32.09 5.57 14.73
CA SER A 17 -32.70 4.27 15.06
C SER A 17 -32.75 3.41 13.79
N THR A 18 -33.30 2.18 13.91
CA THR A 18 -33.56 1.38 12.71
C THR A 18 -34.50 2.16 11.78
N PRO A 19 -34.03 2.62 10.60
CA PRO A 19 -34.82 3.51 9.76
C PRO A 19 -36.06 2.78 9.21
N ALA A 20 -37.19 3.47 9.21
CA ALA A 20 -38.39 2.97 8.55
C ALA A 20 -38.23 3.01 7.03
N ARG A 21 -39.01 2.18 6.33
CA ARG A 21 -39.00 2.18 4.85
C ARG A 21 -39.30 3.57 4.27
N THR A 22 -40.16 4.35 4.94
CA THR A 22 -40.53 5.73 4.55
C THR A 22 -39.30 6.66 4.59
N ASP A 23 -38.44 6.50 5.60
CA ASP A 23 -37.23 7.33 5.78
C ASP A 23 -36.18 7.01 4.71
N LEU A 24 -36.01 5.72 4.39
CA LEU A 24 -35.14 5.27 3.30
C LEU A 24 -35.61 5.83 1.93
N VAL A 25 -36.92 5.81 1.68
CA VAL A 25 -37.51 6.36 0.44
C VAL A 25 -37.32 7.88 0.39
N ALA A 26 -37.54 8.58 1.51
CA ALA A 26 -37.37 10.04 1.59
C ALA A 26 -35.88 10.40 1.35
N PHE A 27 -34.96 9.68 1.95
CA PHE A 27 -33.52 9.85 1.72
C PHE A 27 -33.15 9.64 0.25
N ALA A 28 -33.57 8.52 -0.34
CA ALA A 28 -33.26 8.20 -1.73
C ALA A 28 -33.77 9.28 -2.70
N ARG A 29 -34.99 9.79 -2.49
CA ARG A 29 -35.55 10.91 -3.28
C ARG A 29 -34.73 12.19 -3.11
N ALA A 30 -34.42 12.57 -1.87
CA ALA A 30 -33.63 13.76 -1.60
C ALA A 30 -32.21 13.68 -2.19
N TYR A 31 -31.62 12.48 -2.20
CA TYR A 31 -30.34 12.21 -2.83
C TYR A 31 -30.39 12.40 -4.35
N LEU A 32 -31.40 11.82 -5.02
CA LEU A 32 -31.56 11.97 -6.45
C LEU A 32 -31.83 13.46 -6.86
N ASP A 33 -32.64 14.17 -6.07
CA ASP A 33 -32.88 15.59 -6.29
C ASP A 33 -31.60 16.43 -6.13
N ALA A 34 -30.72 16.06 -5.16
CA ALA A 34 -29.45 16.74 -4.97
C ALA A 34 -28.50 16.50 -6.15
N ILE A 35 -28.40 15.25 -6.66
CA ILE A 35 -27.62 14.90 -7.85
C ILE A 35 -28.13 15.70 -9.07
N HIS A 36 -29.44 15.75 -9.27
CA HIS A 36 -30.04 16.49 -10.37
C HIS A 36 -29.76 18.00 -10.26
N ALA A 37 -29.93 18.59 -9.07
CA ALA A 37 -29.60 19.98 -8.82
C ALA A 37 -28.15 20.36 -9.02
N ALA A 38 -27.25 19.38 -8.92
CA ALA A 38 -25.83 19.52 -9.21
C ALA A 38 -25.49 19.28 -10.71
N GLU A 39 -26.49 19.08 -11.55
CA GLU A 39 -26.31 18.76 -12.98
C GLU A 39 -25.46 17.50 -13.25
N LEU A 40 -25.49 16.56 -12.32
CA LEU A 40 -24.75 15.29 -12.46
C LEU A 40 -25.66 14.17 -12.96
N ALA A 41 -25.13 13.30 -13.80
CA ALA A 41 -25.82 12.09 -14.19
C ALA A 41 -25.76 11.04 -13.06
N PHE A 42 -26.89 10.50 -12.63
CA PHE A 42 -26.96 9.46 -11.59
C PHE A 42 -26.06 8.26 -11.93
N SER A 43 -25.99 7.86 -13.19
CA SER A 43 -25.13 6.77 -13.65
C SER A 43 -23.64 7.02 -13.41
N GLU A 44 -23.19 8.27 -13.50
CA GLU A 44 -21.80 8.65 -13.21
C GLU A 44 -21.51 8.60 -11.72
N VAL A 45 -22.44 9.16 -10.92
CA VAL A 45 -22.34 9.12 -9.45
C VAL A 45 -22.38 7.68 -8.96
N ALA A 46 -23.29 6.85 -9.47
CA ALA A 46 -23.39 5.44 -9.13
C ALA A 46 -22.10 4.67 -9.51
N ARG A 47 -21.53 4.93 -10.69
CA ARG A 47 -20.27 4.32 -11.14
C ARG A 47 -19.10 4.74 -10.26
N ALA A 48 -19.02 6.02 -9.89
CA ALA A 48 -18.00 6.53 -8.98
C ALA A 48 -18.12 5.89 -7.58
N ASN A 49 -19.35 5.79 -7.06
CA ASN A 49 -19.60 5.12 -5.78
C ASN A 49 -19.30 3.62 -5.83
N LEU A 50 -19.65 2.93 -6.91
CA LEU A 50 -19.29 1.51 -7.09
C LEU A 50 -17.78 1.30 -7.14
N ARG A 51 -17.03 2.17 -7.84
CA ARG A 51 -15.56 2.14 -7.80
C ARG A 51 -15.03 2.36 -6.39
N LYS A 52 -15.59 3.32 -5.67
CA LYS A 52 -15.21 3.62 -4.29
C LYS A 52 -15.58 2.48 -3.34
N ALA A 53 -16.76 1.88 -3.47
CA ALA A 53 -17.27 0.81 -2.60
C ALA A 53 -16.61 -0.55 -2.89
N ARG A 54 -16.31 -0.85 -4.13
CA ARG A 54 -15.51 -2.03 -4.50
C ARG A 54 -14.04 -1.92 -4.04
N GLY A 55 -13.79 -0.96 -3.16
CA GLY A 55 -12.55 -0.77 -2.48
C GLY A 55 -11.56 -0.24 -3.41
N ALA A 56 -12.14 0.30 -4.48
CA ALA A 56 -11.00 0.64 -4.86
C ALA A 56 -9.98 -0.50 -4.99
N PHE A 57 -10.39 -1.66 -5.28
CA PHE A 57 -9.54 -2.73 -5.75
C PHE A 57 -9.36 -2.49 -7.25
N LEU A 58 -8.40 -1.59 -7.56
CA LEU A 58 -8.04 -1.32 -8.93
C LEU A 58 -7.12 -2.44 -9.38
N GLU A 59 -7.53 -3.10 -10.43
CA GLU A 59 -6.60 -3.89 -11.21
C GLU A 59 -5.68 -2.91 -11.94
N PRO A 60 -4.35 -2.93 -11.71
CA PRO A 60 -3.45 -2.03 -12.41
C PRO A 60 -3.58 -2.29 -13.91
N GLN A 61 -3.75 -1.24 -14.68
CA GLN A 61 -3.70 -1.31 -16.13
C GLN A 61 -2.24 -1.33 -16.57
N ALA A 62 -1.97 -1.83 -17.77
CA ALA A 62 -0.59 -1.87 -18.29
C ALA A 62 0.07 -0.48 -18.28
N ASP A 63 -0.70 0.57 -18.50
CA ASP A 63 -0.22 1.96 -18.49
C ASP A 63 0.07 2.50 -17.07
N ASP A 64 -0.43 1.82 -16.03
CA ASP A 64 -0.11 2.16 -14.63
C ASP A 64 1.23 1.55 -14.20
N LEU A 65 1.75 0.58 -14.96
CA LEU A 65 3.03 -0.06 -14.74
C LEU A 65 4.11 0.69 -15.51
N VAL A 66 4.55 1.81 -14.97
CA VAL A 66 5.67 2.56 -15.54
C VAL A 66 6.94 1.72 -15.39
N ASP A 67 7.67 1.54 -16.48
CA ASP A 67 9.02 0.96 -16.41
C ASP A 67 9.95 1.98 -15.73
N LEU A 68 10.04 1.84 -14.40
CA LEU A 68 10.81 2.75 -13.56
C LEU A 68 12.29 2.40 -13.67
N ASP A 69 13.04 3.25 -14.30
CA ASP A 69 14.49 3.14 -14.43
C ASP A 69 15.20 4.18 -13.57
N PHE A 70 15.69 3.75 -12.42
CA PHE A 70 16.43 4.61 -11.50
C PHE A 70 17.95 4.43 -11.53
N ASP A 71 18.46 3.41 -12.21
CA ASP A 71 19.84 2.98 -12.03
C ASP A 71 20.56 2.46 -13.29
N SER A 72 19.95 2.45 -14.47
CA SER A 72 20.61 2.00 -15.72
C SER A 72 21.89 2.74 -16.08
N LYS A 73 22.05 3.97 -15.52
CA LYS A 73 23.23 4.83 -15.74
C LYS A 73 24.41 4.49 -14.82
N PHE A 74 24.20 3.61 -13.84
CA PHE A 74 25.21 3.20 -12.87
C PHE A 74 25.86 1.88 -13.27
N GLY A 75 27.01 1.56 -12.69
CA GLY A 75 27.63 0.25 -12.85
C GLY A 75 26.74 -0.89 -12.37
N ILE A 76 26.93 -2.08 -12.90
CA ILE A 76 26.07 -3.24 -12.59
C ILE A 76 26.05 -3.55 -11.09
N GLU A 77 27.11 -3.26 -10.37
CA GLU A 77 27.27 -3.42 -8.91
C GLU A 77 26.47 -2.38 -8.11
N GLU A 78 25.95 -1.35 -8.77
CA GLU A 78 25.11 -0.30 -8.19
C GLU A 78 23.67 -0.34 -8.70
N GLN A 79 23.33 -1.30 -9.56
CA GLN A 79 21.97 -1.52 -10.04
C GLN A 79 21.25 -2.54 -9.15
N LEU A 80 19.95 -2.33 -8.94
CA LEU A 80 19.09 -3.38 -8.40
C LEU A 80 18.95 -4.49 -9.47
N PRO A 81 19.23 -5.76 -9.13
CA PRO A 81 19.01 -6.85 -10.05
C PRO A 81 17.55 -6.87 -10.53
N ARG A 82 17.34 -7.05 -11.83
CA ARG A 82 15.99 -7.20 -12.40
C ARG A 82 15.34 -8.53 -12.04
N GLU A 83 16.16 -9.49 -11.65
CA GLU A 83 15.74 -10.78 -11.13
C GLU A 83 16.62 -11.16 -9.96
N PHE A 84 16.01 -11.54 -8.83
CA PHE A 84 16.72 -12.01 -7.66
C PHE A 84 15.93 -13.10 -6.93
N ARG A 85 16.65 -14.01 -6.30
CA ARG A 85 16.05 -15.07 -5.48
C ARG A 85 16.58 -14.96 -4.06
N ILE A 86 15.70 -14.60 -3.14
CA ILE A 86 15.99 -14.53 -1.72
C ILE A 86 15.46 -15.79 -1.04
N ARG A 87 16.29 -16.43 -0.24
CA ARG A 87 15.86 -17.49 0.66
C ARG A 87 15.63 -16.90 2.05
N VAL A 88 14.41 -17.03 2.54
CA VAL A 88 14.04 -16.65 3.90
C VAL A 88 13.99 -17.91 4.75
N ASN A 89 14.77 -17.98 5.82
CA ASN A 89 14.85 -19.14 6.71
C ASN A 89 14.58 -18.72 8.15
N GLN A 90 13.73 -19.46 8.84
CA GLN A 90 13.64 -19.38 10.30
C GLN A 90 14.45 -20.50 10.93
N ARG A 91 15.27 -20.16 11.91
CA ARG A 91 16.04 -21.14 12.68
C ARG A 91 15.42 -21.42 14.05
N GLY A 92 15.93 -22.42 14.77
CA GLY A 92 15.45 -22.82 16.10
C GLY A 92 15.46 -21.69 17.14
N SER A 93 16.29 -20.65 16.95
CA SER A 93 16.26 -19.41 17.75
C SER A 93 14.97 -18.59 17.58
N GLY A 94 14.15 -18.92 16.58
CA GLY A 94 12.96 -18.14 16.19
C GLY A 94 13.27 -16.89 15.36
N LYS A 95 14.56 -16.64 15.04
CA LYS A 95 14.96 -15.52 14.19
C LYS A 95 14.82 -15.86 12.71
N SER A 96 14.49 -14.85 11.91
CA SER A 96 14.52 -14.89 10.45
C SER A 96 15.90 -14.55 9.91
N TYR A 97 16.31 -15.20 8.85
CA TYR A 97 17.60 -15.02 8.17
C TYR A 97 17.36 -14.94 6.68
N LEU A 98 18.02 -14.02 6.03
CA LEU A 98 17.97 -13.84 4.59
C LEU A 98 19.25 -14.35 3.94
N GLN A 99 19.11 -15.00 2.78
CA GLN A 99 20.25 -15.39 1.94
C GLN A 99 19.99 -14.98 0.49
N TRP A 100 21.00 -14.38 -0.11
CA TRP A 100 21.05 -14.09 -1.54
C TRP A 100 22.33 -14.70 -2.11
N ASN A 101 22.20 -15.46 -3.20
CA ASN A 101 23.32 -16.18 -3.81
C ASN A 101 24.15 -17.02 -2.82
N GLY A 102 23.46 -17.63 -1.83
CA GLY A 102 24.09 -18.45 -0.80
C GLY A 102 24.76 -17.68 0.36
N VAL A 103 24.82 -16.35 0.27
CA VAL A 103 25.39 -15.47 1.30
C VAL A 103 24.29 -14.92 2.19
N PHE A 104 24.53 -14.86 3.50
CA PHE A 104 23.63 -14.16 4.41
C PHE A 104 23.70 -12.65 4.18
N ILE A 105 22.53 -12.01 4.08
CA ILE A 105 22.39 -10.56 3.93
C ILE A 105 21.58 -10.00 5.10
N GLY A 106 21.94 -8.79 5.54
CA GLY A 106 21.32 -8.17 6.71
C GLY A 106 21.57 -8.90 8.02
N ASP A 107 20.98 -8.41 9.09
CA ASP A 107 21.03 -8.98 10.42
C ASP A 107 19.88 -9.97 10.65
N PRO A 108 20.06 -10.97 11.54
CA PRO A 108 18.96 -11.85 11.92
C PRO A 108 17.84 -11.10 12.63
N LEU A 109 16.62 -11.15 12.10
CA LEU A 109 15.47 -10.42 12.59
C LEU A 109 14.68 -11.17 13.64
N THR A 110 14.12 -10.41 14.59
CA THR A 110 13.09 -10.82 15.54
C THR A 110 11.85 -9.98 15.31
N ASP A 111 10.75 -10.29 16.01
CA ASP A 111 9.55 -9.46 15.96
C ASP A 111 9.68 -8.14 16.73
N ASN A 112 10.75 -7.97 17.50
CA ASN A 112 11.05 -6.79 18.34
C ASN A 112 9.97 -6.45 19.38
N ILE A 113 9.06 -7.38 19.67
CA ILE A 113 8.01 -7.27 20.68
C ILE A 113 7.90 -8.57 21.48
N ALA A 114 7.28 -8.49 22.66
CA ALA A 114 7.10 -9.65 23.55
C ALA A 114 6.15 -10.69 22.93
N ASP A 115 4.99 -10.25 22.44
CA ASP A 115 4.02 -11.11 21.77
C ASP A 115 4.34 -11.19 20.28
N ARG A 116 4.87 -12.34 19.87
CA ARG A 116 5.32 -12.56 18.50
C ARG A 116 4.18 -12.44 17.51
N ASP A 117 4.35 -11.59 16.51
CA ASP A 117 3.34 -11.33 15.48
C ASP A 117 3.80 -11.60 14.03
N GLY A 118 5.06 -12.04 13.86
CA GLY A 118 5.61 -12.34 12.55
C GLY A 118 6.35 -11.17 11.89
N TYR A 119 6.51 -10.01 12.56
CA TYR A 119 7.21 -8.85 11.99
C TYR A 119 8.64 -9.17 11.53
N ARG A 120 9.28 -10.21 12.08
CA ARG A 120 10.60 -10.74 11.62
C ARG A 120 10.64 -11.12 10.14
N PHE A 121 9.51 -11.14 9.45
CA PHE A 121 9.41 -11.41 8.02
C PHE A 121 9.06 -10.18 7.18
N HIS A 122 9.07 -8.97 7.77
CA HIS A 122 8.65 -7.74 7.08
C HIS A 122 9.51 -7.38 5.87
N ASP A 123 10.75 -7.90 5.79
CA ASP A 123 11.63 -7.69 4.63
C ASP A 123 10.99 -8.09 3.28
N VAL A 124 9.93 -8.90 3.29
CA VAL A 124 9.18 -9.23 2.08
C VAL A 124 8.58 -8.00 1.40
N PHE A 125 8.29 -6.92 2.17
CA PHE A 125 7.82 -5.67 1.61
C PHE A 125 8.93 -4.92 0.86
N HIS A 126 10.17 -5.00 1.35
CA HIS A 126 11.34 -4.44 0.66
C HIS A 126 11.62 -5.19 -0.64
N PHE A 127 11.43 -6.52 -0.65
CA PHE A 127 11.54 -7.31 -1.88
C PHE A 127 10.46 -6.93 -2.90
N ALA A 128 9.23 -6.69 -2.43
CA ALA A 128 8.15 -6.22 -3.30
C ALA A 128 8.45 -4.82 -3.85
N ASN A 129 8.94 -3.89 -3.03
CA ASN A 129 9.36 -2.57 -3.49
C ASN A 129 10.45 -2.66 -4.57
N ALA A 130 11.48 -3.48 -4.34
CA ALA A 130 12.55 -3.68 -5.32
C ALA A 130 12.03 -4.30 -6.62
N ALA A 131 11.16 -5.32 -6.53
CA ALA A 131 10.67 -6.07 -7.69
C ALA A 131 9.64 -5.30 -8.53
N ILE A 132 8.75 -4.54 -7.88
CA ILE A 132 7.62 -3.87 -8.54
C ILE A 132 7.94 -2.43 -8.89
N LEU A 133 8.52 -1.69 -7.94
CA LEU A 133 8.84 -0.28 -8.10
C LEU A 133 10.27 -0.04 -8.61
N HIS A 134 11.09 -1.09 -8.66
CA HIS A 134 12.52 -1.02 -8.92
C HIS A 134 13.22 0.04 -8.04
N TRP A 135 12.67 0.27 -6.88
CA TRP A 135 13.13 1.22 -5.88
C TRP A 135 13.09 0.57 -4.49
N SER A 136 14.23 0.45 -3.86
CA SER A 136 14.35 0.02 -2.46
C SER A 136 15.74 0.38 -1.91
N PRO A 137 15.89 1.49 -1.19
CA PRO A 137 17.11 1.82 -0.47
C PRO A 137 17.50 0.76 0.56
N VAL A 138 16.54 0.10 1.21
CA VAL A 138 16.80 -1.01 2.14
C VAL A 138 17.42 -2.19 1.40
N MET A 139 16.82 -2.63 0.28
CA MET A 139 17.37 -3.74 -0.49
C MET A 139 18.77 -3.42 -1.03
N ARG A 140 19.00 -2.18 -1.53
CA ARG A 140 20.32 -1.72 -1.95
C ARG A 140 21.37 -1.82 -0.83
N ALA A 141 20.97 -1.47 0.39
CA ALA A 141 21.85 -1.61 1.56
C ALA A 141 22.14 -3.07 1.88
N LEU A 142 21.11 -3.95 1.88
CA LEU A 142 21.24 -5.38 2.18
C LEU A 142 22.18 -6.09 1.21
N ILE A 143 22.06 -5.85 -0.09
CA ILE A 143 22.88 -6.52 -1.11
C ILE A 143 24.16 -5.75 -1.50
N LYS A 144 24.40 -4.58 -0.87
CA LYS A 144 25.56 -3.71 -1.11
C LYS A 144 25.58 -3.03 -2.49
N HIS A 145 24.43 -2.77 -3.07
CA HIS A 145 24.23 -2.13 -4.39
C HIS A 145 23.82 -0.66 -4.30
N LYS A 146 24.26 0.05 -3.26
CA LYS A 146 24.09 1.51 -3.17
C LYS A 146 24.86 2.22 -4.28
N ARG A 147 24.29 3.32 -4.83
CA ARG A 147 24.85 4.09 -5.94
C ARG A 147 25.95 5.06 -5.49
N LYS A 148 27.00 4.49 -4.87
CA LYS A 148 28.12 5.23 -4.25
C LYS A 148 28.99 6.01 -5.23
N SER A 149 28.99 5.66 -6.51
CA SER A 149 29.68 6.41 -7.55
C SER A 149 29.16 7.84 -7.69
N ASN A 150 27.92 8.09 -7.21
CA ASN A 150 27.34 9.42 -7.13
C ASN A 150 26.91 9.72 -5.68
N PRO A 151 27.71 10.53 -4.93
CA PRO A 151 27.43 10.81 -3.52
C PRO A 151 26.04 11.39 -3.25
N LYS A 152 25.49 12.16 -4.19
CA LYS A 152 24.16 12.73 -4.05
C LYS A 152 23.08 11.62 -4.04
N PHE A 153 23.18 10.65 -4.93
CA PHE A 153 22.24 9.52 -4.95
C PHE A 153 22.42 8.61 -3.74
N ASP A 154 23.68 8.34 -3.33
CA ASP A 154 23.94 7.55 -2.13
C ASP A 154 23.36 8.20 -0.88
N GLU A 155 23.52 9.51 -0.70
CA GLU A 155 23.03 10.22 0.47
C GLU A 155 21.51 10.41 0.47
N GLU A 156 20.95 10.92 -0.65
CA GLU A 156 19.55 11.35 -0.70
C GLU A 156 18.56 10.21 -0.97
N GLN A 157 18.98 9.18 -1.71
CA GLN A 157 18.06 8.14 -2.21
C GLN A 157 18.39 6.74 -1.72
N ASP A 158 19.64 6.43 -1.37
CA ASP A 158 20.06 5.08 -0.96
C ASP A 158 20.41 5.00 0.52
N SER A 159 20.33 6.11 1.26
CA SER A 159 20.73 6.18 2.67
C SER A 159 19.73 7.01 3.48
N GLY A 160 20.02 7.17 4.76
CA GLY A 160 19.37 8.13 5.65
C GLY A 160 17.84 8.12 5.57
N ARG A 161 17.27 9.23 5.09
CA ARG A 161 15.82 9.40 5.06
C ARG A 161 15.10 8.42 4.16
N ALA A 162 15.68 8.04 3.04
CA ALA A 162 15.04 7.10 2.11
C ALA A 162 14.84 5.73 2.75
N ILE A 163 15.83 5.25 3.51
CA ILE A 163 15.71 4.02 4.30
C ILE A 163 14.61 4.17 5.36
N VAL A 164 14.60 5.27 6.12
CA VAL A 164 13.58 5.50 7.16
C VAL A 164 12.17 5.55 6.57
N VAL A 165 12.00 6.16 5.39
CA VAL A 165 10.70 6.21 4.71
C VAL A 165 10.26 4.79 4.31
N GLU A 166 11.13 4.02 3.67
CA GLU A 166 10.78 2.65 3.26
C GLU A 166 10.46 1.75 4.47
N GLU A 167 11.26 1.81 5.53
CA GLU A 167 11.00 1.09 6.78
C GLU A 167 9.67 1.50 7.43
N GLY A 168 9.39 2.80 7.46
CA GLY A 168 8.12 3.32 7.98
C GLY A 168 6.92 2.84 7.19
N VAL A 169 7.02 2.81 5.86
CA VAL A 169 5.98 2.27 4.97
C VAL A 169 5.82 0.76 5.19
N ALA A 170 6.91 0.01 5.27
CA ALA A 170 6.87 -1.43 5.54
C ALA A 170 6.19 -1.76 6.88
N ALA A 171 6.54 -1.03 7.95
CA ALA A 171 5.91 -1.19 9.26
C ALA A 171 4.41 -0.85 9.23
N TRP A 172 4.03 0.21 8.52
CA TRP A 172 2.64 0.59 8.36
C TRP A 172 1.84 -0.45 7.56
N ILE A 173 2.39 -0.96 6.44
CA ILE A 173 1.77 -2.02 5.64
C ILE A 173 1.57 -3.28 6.50
N PHE A 174 2.60 -3.67 7.27
CA PHE A 174 2.50 -4.81 8.17
C PHE A 174 1.36 -4.66 9.17
N SER A 175 1.25 -3.49 9.81
CA SER A 175 0.16 -3.21 10.76
C SER A 175 -1.21 -3.32 10.11
N ARG A 176 -1.37 -2.77 8.90
CA ARG A 176 -2.62 -2.88 8.14
C ARG A 176 -2.90 -4.31 7.68
N ALA A 177 -1.87 -5.03 7.24
CA ALA A 177 -1.98 -6.44 6.88
C ALA A 177 -2.48 -7.28 8.06
N LYS A 178 -1.93 -7.06 9.25
CA LYS A 178 -2.35 -7.74 10.49
C LYS A 178 -3.83 -7.49 10.81
N GLU A 179 -4.32 -6.25 10.70
CA GLU A 179 -5.74 -5.90 10.89
C GLU A 179 -6.67 -6.58 9.87
N LEU A 180 -6.16 -6.87 8.70
CA LEU A 180 -6.88 -7.51 7.58
C LEU A 180 -6.58 -9.02 7.46
N ASN A 181 -6.12 -9.64 8.53
CA ASN A 181 -5.73 -11.06 8.57
C ASN A 181 -4.72 -11.41 7.46
N PHE A 182 -3.69 -10.57 7.30
CA PHE A 182 -2.63 -10.71 6.29
C PHE A 182 -3.16 -10.87 4.86
N PHE A 183 -4.26 -10.21 4.56
CA PHE A 183 -4.97 -10.25 3.27
C PHE A 183 -5.47 -11.65 2.89
N GLU A 184 -5.59 -12.57 3.85
CA GLU A 184 -6.15 -13.90 3.63
C GLU A 184 -7.55 -13.76 3.00
N ASN A 185 -7.79 -14.49 1.91
CA ASN A 185 -9.01 -14.43 1.13
C ASN A 185 -9.32 -13.09 0.45
N GLN A 186 -8.32 -12.21 0.30
CA GLN A 186 -8.45 -10.98 -0.47
C GLN A 186 -7.64 -11.09 -1.75
N GLU A 187 -8.31 -11.03 -2.88
CA GLU A 187 -7.64 -11.08 -4.20
C GLU A 187 -6.90 -9.78 -4.54
N LYS A 188 -7.30 -8.66 -3.96
CA LYS A 188 -6.81 -7.33 -4.31
C LYS A 188 -6.66 -6.44 -3.08
N VAL A 189 -5.69 -5.55 -3.12
CA VAL A 189 -5.42 -4.55 -2.05
C VAL A 189 -6.32 -3.32 -2.21
N SER A 190 -6.77 -2.72 -1.11
CA SER A 190 -7.67 -1.56 -1.15
C SER A 190 -6.96 -0.30 -1.68
N LEU A 191 -7.69 0.56 -2.39
CA LEU A 191 -7.18 1.85 -2.87
C LEU A 191 -6.71 2.76 -1.72
N GLY A 192 -7.32 2.63 -0.55
CA GLY A 192 -6.89 3.35 0.65
C GLY A 192 -5.44 3.03 1.01
N ILE A 193 -5.08 1.75 0.99
CA ILE A 193 -3.70 1.30 1.21
C ILE A 193 -2.79 1.82 0.10
N LEU A 194 -3.17 1.65 -1.17
CA LEU A 194 -2.38 2.13 -2.31
C LEU A 194 -2.12 3.64 -2.25
N LYS A 195 -3.13 4.45 -1.94
CA LYS A 195 -3.00 5.91 -1.82
C LYS A 195 -2.15 6.37 -0.63
N THR A 196 -2.01 5.55 0.40
CA THR A 196 -1.17 5.89 1.56
C THR A 196 0.29 5.55 1.29
N ILE A 197 0.56 4.54 0.45
CA ILE A 197 1.91 4.14 0.07
C ILE A 197 2.49 5.11 -0.99
N GLY A 198 1.70 5.52 -1.98
CA GLY A 198 2.12 6.44 -3.03
C GLY A 198 2.09 7.90 -2.61
#